data_23658e348d103be151f0fed4650e91e8
#
_entry.id   23658e348d103be151f0fed4650e91e8
#
_cell.length_a   1.000
_cell.length_b   1.000
_cell.length_c   1.000
_cell.angle_alpha   90.00
_cell.angle_beta   90.00
_cell.angle_gamma   90.00
#
_symmetry.space_group_name_H-M   'P 1'
#
loop_
_entity.id
_entity.type
_entity.pdbx_description
1 polymer ?
#
loop_
_entity_poly.entity_id
_entity_poly.type
_entity_poly.pdbx_seq_one_letter_code
_entity_poly.pdbx_strand_id
1 'polypeptide(L)'
;PLASKLEGLDASGQPIERVRLKAVQESWLTFRGKDSNTSGDFRLFKWDEMKINQFLYVNGEVVKLWHYPRGPDSGYMVYPGSGSRYGYHDTTPLAHPLGQPAYIVEPLAKGSAPTANGLPTFTIYHQNDDESRRRFGKDSKLTFTAPTDGDYLVRVSDVRGFQGEDFKYTMTIRPRRPDFKLTIGGFADGVPK
;
A
#
# COMPACT_ATOMS: atom_id res chain seq x y z
N PRO A 1 15.78 16.24 -6.77
CA PRO A 1 15.72 14.79 -6.87
C PRO A 1 14.47 14.36 -7.61
N LEU A 2 14.57 13.37 -8.50
CA LEU A 2 13.44 12.75 -9.17
C LEU A 2 12.60 11.97 -8.16
N ALA A 3 11.30 11.97 -8.36
CA ALA A 3 10.38 11.06 -7.69
C ALA A 3 9.89 10.06 -8.74
N SER A 4 10.53 8.90 -8.80
CA SER A 4 10.23 7.88 -9.80
C SER A 4 8.87 7.23 -9.56
N LYS A 5 8.19 6.87 -10.66
CA LYS A 5 7.01 6.02 -10.67
C LYS A 5 7.22 4.89 -11.66
N LEU A 6 6.93 3.67 -11.24
CA LEU A 6 6.93 2.48 -12.10
C LEU A 6 5.49 2.05 -12.36
N GLU A 7 5.20 1.66 -13.60
CA GLU A 7 3.91 1.10 -14.02
C GLU A 7 4.12 -0.10 -14.92
N GLY A 8 3.43 -1.19 -14.60
CA GLY A 8 3.37 -2.38 -15.44
C GLY A 8 2.20 -2.28 -16.41
N LEU A 9 2.48 -2.41 -17.69
CA LEU A 9 1.51 -2.26 -18.78
C LEU A 9 1.51 -3.53 -19.63
N ASP A 10 0.38 -3.84 -20.25
CA ASP A 10 0.30 -4.86 -21.27
C ASP A 10 0.96 -4.41 -22.60
N ALA A 11 1.00 -5.30 -23.57
CA ALA A 11 1.60 -5.01 -24.88
C ALA A 11 0.92 -3.86 -25.65
N SER A 12 -0.32 -3.51 -25.30
CA SER A 12 -1.05 -2.37 -25.86
C SER A 12 -0.82 -1.05 -25.08
N GLY A 13 -0.05 -1.09 -24.01
CA GLY A 13 0.23 0.07 -23.16
C GLY A 13 -0.85 0.36 -22.11
N GLN A 14 -1.77 -0.57 -21.87
CA GLN A 14 -2.80 -0.41 -20.84
C GLN A 14 -2.29 -0.88 -19.47
N PRO A 15 -2.66 -0.18 -18.36
CA PRO A 15 -2.30 -0.59 -17.02
C PRO A 15 -2.85 -1.99 -16.71
N ILE A 16 -1.99 -2.83 -16.12
CA ILE A 16 -2.37 -4.18 -15.72
C ILE A 16 -2.98 -4.16 -14.32
N GLU A 17 -4.19 -4.71 -14.21
CA GLU A 17 -4.86 -4.90 -12.93
C GLU A 17 -4.06 -5.86 -12.05
N ARG A 18 -3.75 -5.42 -10.81
CA ARG A 18 -3.16 -6.26 -9.78
C ARG A 18 -4.23 -6.96 -8.94
N VAL A 19 -5.20 -6.20 -8.47
CA VAL A 19 -6.31 -6.70 -7.66
C VAL A 19 -7.46 -5.71 -7.69
N ARG A 20 -8.68 -6.22 -7.67
CA ARG A 20 -9.88 -5.44 -7.34
C ARG A 20 -10.25 -5.66 -5.88
N LEU A 21 -10.56 -4.57 -5.20
CA LEU A 21 -10.94 -4.53 -3.81
C LEU A 21 -12.38 -4.07 -3.69
N LYS A 22 -13.25 -4.91 -3.13
CA LYS A 22 -14.64 -4.56 -2.84
C LYS A 22 -14.71 -3.94 -1.46
N ALA A 23 -15.31 -2.75 -1.33
CA ALA A 23 -15.63 -2.19 -0.04
C ALA A 23 -16.77 -2.97 0.62
N VAL A 24 -16.60 -3.29 1.91
CA VAL A 24 -17.61 -3.98 2.72
C VAL A 24 -18.11 -3.12 3.88
N GLN A 25 -17.36 -2.09 4.24
CA GLN A 25 -17.72 -1.11 5.26
C GLN A 25 -17.06 0.22 4.95
N GLU A 26 -17.78 1.33 5.17
CA GLU A 26 -17.25 2.68 5.04
C GLU A 26 -16.96 3.31 6.39
N SER A 27 -15.99 4.19 6.41
CA SER A 27 -15.63 5.08 7.50
C SER A 27 -14.89 6.30 6.96
N TRP A 28 -14.27 7.09 7.84
CA TRP A 28 -13.39 8.20 7.47
C TRP A 28 -12.39 8.47 8.58
N LEU A 29 -11.30 9.14 8.21
CA LEU A 29 -10.26 9.52 9.16
C LEU A 29 -10.77 10.61 10.09
N THR A 30 -10.63 10.39 11.40
CA THR A 30 -11.00 11.33 12.44
C THR A 30 -9.80 11.73 13.27
N PHE A 31 -9.93 12.78 14.06
CA PHE A 31 -8.99 13.28 15.03
C PHE A 31 -7.74 13.93 14.43
N ARG A 32 -7.04 13.29 13.50
CA ARG A 32 -5.89 13.84 12.78
C ARG A 32 -5.70 13.19 11.40
N GLY A 33 -5.14 13.95 10.47
CA GLY A 33 -4.67 13.41 9.20
C GLY A 33 -3.45 12.50 9.36
N LYS A 34 -2.99 11.93 8.25
CA LYS A 34 -1.82 11.07 8.19
C LYS A 34 -0.75 11.69 7.31
N ASP A 35 0.50 11.67 7.76
CA ASP A 35 1.62 11.93 6.89
C ASP A 35 2.02 10.67 6.12
N SER A 36 2.85 10.82 5.09
CA SER A 36 3.29 9.71 4.24
C SER A 36 4.48 8.91 4.83
N ASN A 37 5.05 9.31 5.96
CA ASN A 37 6.32 8.74 6.45
C ASN A 37 6.16 7.81 7.65
N THR A 38 5.54 8.27 8.72
CA THR A 38 5.65 7.63 10.04
C THR A 38 4.34 7.23 10.68
N SER A 39 3.21 7.78 10.25
CA SER A 39 1.93 7.52 10.90
C SER A 39 1.45 6.09 10.70
N GLY A 40 1.61 5.26 11.69
CA GLY A 40 1.18 3.86 11.69
C GLY A 40 -0.12 3.60 12.43
N ASP A 41 -0.88 4.64 12.81
CA ASP A 41 -2.18 4.54 13.45
C ASP A 41 -3.28 5.18 12.60
N PHE A 42 -4.44 4.55 12.50
CA PHE A 42 -5.60 5.05 11.77
C PHE A 42 -6.79 5.19 12.69
N ARG A 43 -7.13 6.42 13.05
CA ARG A 43 -8.33 6.73 13.82
C ARG A 43 -9.51 6.85 12.86
N LEU A 44 -10.47 5.96 13.02
CA LEU A 44 -11.64 5.84 12.16
C LEU A 44 -12.90 6.20 12.94
N PHE A 45 -13.88 6.81 12.28
CA PHE A 45 -15.15 7.16 12.92
C PHE A 45 -15.96 5.92 13.28
N LYS A 46 -16.19 5.04 12.33
CA LYS A 46 -16.77 3.72 12.57
C LYS A 46 -15.63 2.73 12.77
N TRP A 47 -15.47 2.20 13.95
CA TRP A 47 -14.36 1.30 14.28
C TRP A 47 -14.75 0.04 15.04
N ASP A 48 -15.86 0.05 15.75
CA ASP A 48 -16.34 -1.03 16.62
C ASP A 48 -16.75 -2.30 15.84
N GLU A 49 -17.10 -2.14 14.57
CA GLU A 49 -17.43 -3.25 13.66
C GLU A 49 -16.23 -3.78 12.87
N MET A 50 -15.09 -3.08 12.92
CA MET A 50 -13.89 -3.44 12.19
C MET A 50 -13.08 -4.49 12.94
N LYS A 51 -12.42 -5.38 12.21
CA LYS A 51 -11.62 -6.47 12.77
C LYS A 51 -10.15 -6.33 12.44
N ILE A 52 -9.29 -6.79 13.35
CA ILE A 52 -7.85 -6.92 13.04
C ILE A 52 -7.65 -7.88 11.86
N ASN A 53 -6.57 -7.66 11.12
CA ASN A 53 -6.23 -8.34 9.88
C ASN A 53 -7.10 -8.00 8.65
N GLN A 54 -8.10 -7.12 8.79
CA GLN A 54 -8.79 -6.56 7.62
C GLN A 54 -7.91 -5.55 6.89
N PHE A 55 -8.13 -5.43 5.59
CA PHE A 55 -7.52 -4.37 4.78
C PHE A 55 -8.36 -3.10 4.87
N LEU A 56 -7.65 -1.97 4.99
CA LEU A 56 -8.22 -0.64 4.93
C LEU A 56 -7.69 0.06 3.68
N TYR A 57 -8.60 0.51 2.83
CA TYR A 57 -8.29 1.35 1.66
C TYR A 57 -8.55 2.82 1.98
N VAL A 58 -7.57 3.65 1.73
CA VAL A 58 -7.66 5.12 1.88
C VAL A 58 -7.01 5.78 0.68
N ASN A 59 -7.81 6.30 -0.23
CA ASN A 59 -7.38 7.11 -1.39
C ASN A 59 -6.15 6.53 -2.15
N GLY A 60 -6.17 5.26 -2.49
CA GLY A 60 -5.10 4.60 -3.25
C GLY A 60 -4.09 3.84 -2.39
N GLU A 61 -4.02 4.09 -1.10
CA GLU A 61 -3.22 3.34 -0.16
C GLU A 61 -4.01 2.18 0.44
N VAL A 62 -3.41 1.01 0.58
CA VAL A 62 -3.97 -0.15 1.26
C VAL A 62 -3.09 -0.51 2.45
N VAL A 63 -3.65 -0.46 3.63
CA VAL A 63 -2.99 -0.88 4.87
C VAL A 63 -3.72 -2.07 5.49
N LYS A 64 -3.09 -2.75 6.45
CA LYS A 64 -3.71 -3.88 7.16
C LYS A 64 -3.78 -3.57 8.64
N LEU A 65 -4.96 -3.73 9.23
CA LEU A 65 -5.20 -3.47 10.64
C LEU A 65 -4.51 -4.53 11.50
N TRP A 66 -3.79 -4.12 12.54
CA TRP A 66 -3.02 -5.00 13.41
C TRP A 66 -3.56 -5.04 14.84
N HIS A 67 -3.74 -3.88 15.50
CA HIS A 67 -4.26 -3.78 16.85
C HIS A 67 -5.43 -2.81 16.94
N TYR A 68 -6.36 -3.13 17.84
CA TYR A 68 -7.45 -2.23 18.18
C TYR A 68 -6.94 -0.95 18.84
N PRO A 69 -7.72 0.15 18.76
CA PRO A 69 -7.46 1.35 19.55
C PRO A 69 -7.31 1.01 21.04
N ARG A 70 -6.28 1.57 21.67
CA ARG A 70 -5.98 1.32 23.08
C ARG A 70 -6.67 2.30 24.05
N GLY A 71 -7.29 3.33 23.51
CA GLY A 71 -7.98 4.35 24.28
C GLY A 71 -8.68 5.37 23.38
N PRO A 72 -9.38 6.35 23.95
CA PRO A 72 -10.23 7.27 23.19
C PRO A 72 -9.46 8.12 22.18
N ASP A 73 -8.17 8.38 22.43
CA ASP A 73 -7.32 9.22 21.57
C ASP A 73 -6.40 8.42 20.65
N SER A 74 -6.55 7.08 20.60
CA SER A 74 -5.76 6.22 19.75
C SER A 74 -6.57 5.72 18.56
N GLY A 75 -5.87 5.30 17.50
CA GLY A 75 -6.45 4.63 16.34
C GLY A 75 -6.05 3.16 16.26
N TYR A 76 -6.50 2.49 15.21
CA TYR A 76 -5.96 1.19 14.85
C TYR A 76 -4.48 1.33 14.54
N MET A 77 -3.65 0.51 15.16
CA MET A 77 -2.31 0.30 14.65
C MET A 77 -2.37 -0.59 13.43
N VAL A 78 -1.56 -0.27 12.42
CA VAL A 78 -1.45 -1.06 11.19
C VAL A 78 -0.10 -1.74 11.12
N TYR A 79 0.01 -2.81 10.32
CA TYR A 79 1.27 -3.49 10.11
C TYR A 79 2.33 -2.55 9.51
N PRO A 80 3.60 -2.64 9.93
CA PRO A 80 4.17 -3.61 10.85
C PRO A 80 4.07 -3.18 12.33
N GLY A 81 3.47 -2.05 12.64
CA GLY A 81 3.45 -1.46 13.97
C GLY A 81 4.62 -0.50 14.22
N SER A 82 4.82 -0.11 15.48
CA SER A 82 5.93 0.77 15.92
C SER A 82 5.99 2.12 15.18
N GLY A 83 4.83 2.72 14.88
CA GLY A 83 4.72 4.03 14.24
C GLY A 83 4.94 4.03 12.72
N SER A 84 5.22 2.89 12.10
CA SER A 84 5.35 2.75 10.65
C SER A 84 4.19 1.98 10.04
N ARG A 85 4.08 1.99 8.71
CA ARG A 85 3.07 1.23 7.99
C ARG A 85 3.59 0.67 6.68
N TYR A 86 3.02 -0.45 6.26
CA TYR A 86 3.26 -1.07 4.96
C TYR A 86 2.09 -0.80 4.03
N GLY A 87 2.37 -0.36 2.81
CA GLY A 87 1.43 -0.43 1.71
C GLY A 87 1.26 -1.89 1.27
N TYR A 88 0.04 -2.39 1.25
CA TYR A 88 -0.29 -3.70 0.71
C TYR A 88 -0.60 -3.58 -0.78
N HIS A 89 -0.43 -4.67 -1.51
CA HIS A 89 -0.57 -4.71 -2.98
C HIS A 89 0.37 -3.74 -3.72
N ASP A 90 1.56 -3.49 -3.16
CA ASP A 90 2.56 -2.52 -3.60
C ASP A 90 2.05 -1.06 -3.65
N THR A 91 0.98 -0.73 -2.95
CA THR A 91 0.55 0.66 -2.83
C THR A 91 1.53 1.49 -2.00
N THR A 92 1.64 2.75 -2.34
CA THR A 92 2.52 3.71 -1.66
C THR A 92 1.83 4.30 -0.45
N PRO A 93 2.51 4.43 0.71
CA PRO A 93 2.01 5.22 1.83
C PRO A 93 1.86 6.70 1.46
N LEU A 94 0.65 7.24 1.60
CA LEU A 94 0.28 8.60 1.20
C LEU A 94 -0.05 9.49 2.40
N ALA A 95 -0.06 10.79 2.17
CA ALA A 95 -0.65 11.73 3.12
C ALA A 95 -2.17 11.74 2.97
N HIS A 96 -2.88 11.70 4.09
CA HIS A 96 -4.34 11.71 4.11
C HIS A 96 -4.85 12.82 5.01
N PRO A 97 -5.69 13.74 4.52
CA PRO A 97 -6.28 14.78 5.33
C PRO A 97 -7.33 14.23 6.31
N LEU A 98 -7.62 15.00 7.33
CA LEU A 98 -8.76 14.76 8.21
C LEU A 98 -10.06 14.69 7.39
N GLY A 99 -10.92 13.74 7.71
CA GLY A 99 -12.18 13.50 6.99
C GLY A 99 -12.05 12.70 5.69
N GLN A 100 -10.83 12.27 5.32
CA GLN A 100 -10.62 11.41 4.14
C GLN A 100 -11.45 10.14 4.27
N PRO A 101 -12.30 9.79 3.26
CA PRO A 101 -13.00 8.52 3.23
C PRO A 101 -12.05 7.33 3.32
N ALA A 102 -12.46 6.34 4.10
CA ALA A 102 -11.72 5.11 4.32
C ALA A 102 -12.68 3.92 4.27
N TYR A 103 -12.23 2.81 3.70
CA TYR A 103 -13.09 1.64 3.46
C TYR A 103 -12.39 0.37 3.93
N ILE A 104 -13.09 -0.44 4.70
CA ILE A 104 -12.71 -1.83 4.86
C ILE A 104 -12.99 -2.54 3.54
N VAL A 105 -11.99 -3.25 3.03
CA VAL A 105 -12.04 -3.86 1.70
C VAL A 105 -11.62 -5.33 1.73
N GLU A 106 -12.16 -6.09 0.79
CA GLU A 106 -11.82 -7.48 0.55
C GLU A 106 -11.38 -7.67 -0.90
N PRO A 107 -10.29 -8.44 -1.13
CA PRO A 107 -9.88 -8.79 -2.47
C PRO A 107 -10.94 -9.64 -3.18
N LEU A 108 -11.26 -9.27 -4.41
CA LEU A 108 -12.11 -10.08 -5.28
C LEU A 108 -11.27 -11.14 -6.00
N ALA A 109 -11.84 -12.31 -6.20
CA ALA A 109 -11.24 -13.30 -7.07
C ALA A 109 -11.15 -12.77 -8.51
N LYS A 110 -10.08 -13.12 -9.22
CA LYS A 110 -9.85 -12.66 -10.59
C LYS A 110 -11.05 -13.04 -11.48
N GLY A 111 -11.57 -12.06 -12.22
CA GLY A 111 -12.71 -12.26 -13.12
C GLY A 111 -14.08 -12.27 -12.46
N SER A 112 -14.16 -12.25 -11.11
CA SER A 112 -15.47 -12.20 -10.44
C SER A 112 -16.07 -10.80 -10.47
N ALA A 113 -17.39 -10.74 -10.60
CA ALA A 113 -18.13 -9.49 -10.44
C ALA A 113 -18.38 -9.23 -8.94
N PRO A 114 -18.27 -7.98 -8.47
CA PRO A 114 -18.61 -7.65 -7.09
C PRO A 114 -20.13 -7.76 -6.92
N THR A 115 -20.55 -8.37 -5.80
CA THR A 115 -21.97 -8.31 -5.39
C THR A 115 -22.28 -6.87 -4.96
N ALA A 116 -23.32 -6.28 -5.53
CA ALA A 116 -23.73 -4.92 -5.19
C ALA A 116 -24.13 -4.81 -3.71
N ASN A 117 -23.53 -3.86 -2.99
CA ASN A 117 -23.85 -3.56 -1.60
C ASN A 117 -23.93 -2.04 -1.34
N GLY A 118 -24.01 -1.24 -2.41
CA GLY A 118 -24.03 0.23 -2.34
C GLY A 118 -22.68 0.87 -2.06
N LEU A 119 -21.61 0.08 -1.89
CA LEU A 119 -20.25 0.58 -1.65
C LEU A 119 -19.35 0.42 -2.89
N PRO A 120 -18.28 1.22 -3.00
CA PRO A 120 -17.43 1.21 -4.17
C PRO A 120 -16.56 -0.05 -4.27
N THR A 121 -16.06 -0.26 -5.48
CA THR A 121 -14.99 -1.20 -5.79
C THR A 121 -13.79 -0.41 -6.28
N PHE A 122 -12.59 -0.76 -5.82
CA PHE A 122 -11.34 -0.09 -6.16
C PHE A 122 -10.44 -1.03 -6.95
N THR A 123 -9.92 -0.56 -8.06
CA THR A 123 -8.92 -1.30 -8.85
C THR A 123 -7.53 -0.81 -8.46
N ILE A 124 -6.69 -1.73 -8.01
CA ILE A 124 -5.26 -1.49 -7.81
C ILE A 124 -4.52 -2.04 -9.01
N TYR A 125 -3.70 -1.21 -9.63
CA TYR A 125 -2.86 -1.57 -10.76
C TYR A 125 -1.44 -1.93 -10.32
N HIS A 126 -0.69 -2.58 -11.19
CA HIS A 126 0.74 -2.76 -11.00
C HIS A 126 1.47 -1.42 -11.19
N GLN A 127 1.46 -0.59 -10.16
CA GLN A 127 2.15 0.69 -10.14
C GLN A 127 2.67 1.02 -8.74
N ASN A 128 3.77 1.76 -8.68
CA ASN A 128 4.35 2.19 -7.42
C ASN A 128 5.25 3.41 -7.66
N ASP A 129 5.16 4.42 -6.81
CA ASP A 129 6.05 5.58 -6.83
C ASP A 129 7.09 5.55 -5.70
N ASP A 130 6.71 5.14 -4.50
CA ASP A 130 7.62 4.85 -3.40
C ASP A 130 7.50 3.37 -2.99
N GLU A 131 8.57 2.73 -2.65
CA GLU A 131 8.55 1.34 -2.20
C GLU A 131 7.65 1.17 -0.97
N SER A 132 6.68 0.25 -1.07
CA SER A 132 5.58 0.07 -0.12
C SER A 132 6.00 -0.18 1.33
N ARG A 133 7.23 -0.61 1.55
CA ARG A 133 7.81 -0.86 2.87
C ARG A 133 8.89 0.13 3.27
N ARG A 134 9.18 1.08 2.39
CA ARG A 134 10.19 2.12 2.56
C ARG A 134 11.58 1.62 2.96
N ARG A 135 11.95 0.43 2.52
CA ARG A 135 13.27 -0.15 2.77
C ARG A 135 14.35 0.47 1.90
N PHE A 136 13.96 1.01 0.77
CA PHE A 136 14.83 1.64 -0.24
C PHE A 136 14.57 3.15 -0.37
N GLY A 137 14.10 3.77 0.71
CA GLY A 137 13.79 5.20 0.71
C GLY A 137 12.54 5.52 -0.11
N LYS A 138 12.70 6.45 -1.05
CA LYS A 138 11.64 6.91 -1.96
C LYS A 138 11.79 6.37 -3.38
N ASP A 139 12.61 5.35 -3.58
CA ASP A 139 12.75 4.72 -4.88
C ASP A 139 11.59 3.76 -5.12
N SER A 140 11.07 3.78 -6.33
CA SER A 140 9.97 2.91 -6.75
C SER A 140 10.42 1.46 -6.79
N LYS A 141 9.56 0.56 -6.32
CA LYS A 141 9.77 -0.88 -6.41
C LYS A 141 8.47 -1.60 -6.64
N LEU A 142 8.39 -2.33 -7.71
CA LEU A 142 7.21 -3.07 -8.12
C LEU A 142 7.50 -4.58 -8.14
N THR A 143 6.57 -5.37 -7.62
CA THR A 143 6.56 -6.82 -7.79
C THR A 143 5.51 -7.18 -8.84
N PHE A 144 5.95 -7.81 -9.93
CA PHE A 144 5.10 -8.19 -11.03
C PHE A 144 5.11 -9.71 -11.22
N THR A 145 3.94 -10.29 -11.43
CA THR A 145 3.77 -11.67 -11.88
C THR A 145 2.98 -11.61 -13.18
N ALA A 146 3.57 -12.06 -14.26
CA ALA A 146 2.92 -12.09 -15.54
C ALA A 146 1.63 -12.95 -15.46
N PRO A 147 0.46 -12.41 -15.83
CA PRO A 147 -0.79 -13.17 -15.79
C PRO A 147 -0.86 -14.25 -16.88
N THR A 148 -0.14 -14.06 -17.96
CA THR A 148 0.00 -15.00 -19.10
C THR A 148 1.39 -14.84 -19.72
N ASP A 149 1.81 -15.78 -20.55
CA ASP A 149 3.00 -15.60 -21.39
C ASP A 149 2.76 -14.49 -22.41
N GLY A 150 3.75 -13.65 -22.64
CA GLY A 150 3.68 -12.53 -23.57
C GLY A 150 4.62 -11.39 -23.26
N ASP A 151 4.50 -10.32 -24.02
CA ASP A 151 5.28 -9.10 -23.85
C ASP A 151 4.57 -8.13 -22.90
N TYR A 152 5.36 -7.52 -22.04
CA TYR A 152 4.92 -6.52 -21.07
C TYR A 152 5.79 -5.29 -21.14
N LEU A 153 5.19 -4.14 -20.93
CA LEU A 153 5.89 -2.86 -20.93
C LEU A 153 6.06 -2.37 -19.49
N VAL A 154 7.19 -1.74 -19.23
CA VAL A 154 7.43 -1.01 -17.96
C VAL A 154 7.58 0.45 -18.31
N ARG A 155 6.70 1.28 -17.78
CA ARG A 155 6.80 2.73 -17.89
C ARG A 155 7.48 3.28 -16.64
N VAL A 156 8.53 4.09 -16.85
CA VAL A 156 9.21 4.87 -15.82
C VAL A 156 8.88 6.34 -16.06
N SER A 157 8.41 7.03 -15.03
CA SER A 157 8.10 8.45 -15.10
C SER A 157 8.47 9.17 -13.81
N ASP A 158 8.56 10.49 -13.84
CA ASP A 158 8.61 11.31 -12.62
C ASP A 158 7.18 11.66 -12.20
N VAL A 159 6.84 11.51 -10.92
CA VAL A 159 5.50 11.79 -10.38
C VAL A 159 5.05 13.23 -10.63
N ARG A 160 5.99 14.15 -10.71
CA ARG A 160 5.74 15.59 -10.97
C ARG A 160 5.77 15.94 -12.45
N GLY A 161 5.99 14.96 -13.33
CA GLY A 161 6.04 15.15 -14.77
C GLY A 161 7.35 15.77 -15.30
N PHE A 162 8.42 15.81 -14.51
CA PHE A 162 9.71 16.28 -15.00
C PHE A 162 10.29 15.31 -16.03
N GLN A 163 10.84 15.86 -17.09
CA GLN A 163 11.46 15.12 -18.18
C GLN A 163 12.62 15.92 -18.79
N GLY A 164 13.54 15.25 -19.46
CA GLY A 164 14.70 15.86 -20.13
C GLY A 164 15.94 14.97 -20.06
N GLU A 165 16.95 15.30 -20.84
CA GLU A 165 18.19 14.52 -20.99
C GLU A 165 19.03 14.46 -19.69
N ASP A 166 18.86 15.43 -18.80
CA ASP A 166 19.56 15.50 -17.52
C ASP A 166 19.00 14.54 -16.47
N PHE A 167 17.81 13.98 -16.71
CA PHE A 167 17.16 13.07 -15.79
C PHE A 167 17.54 11.62 -16.10
N LYS A 168 18.47 11.09 -15.30
CA LYS A 168 18.95 9.72 -15.42
C LYS A 168 18.34 8.83 -14.34
N TYR A 169 18.06 7.58 -14.70
CA TYR A 169 17.62 6.55 -13.78
C TYR A 169 18.34 5.23 -14.06
N THR A 170 18.40 4.39 -13.06
CA THR A 170 18.82 2.99 -13.20
C THR A 170 17.65 2.10 -12.85
N MET A 171 17.25 1.23 -13.77
CA MET A 171 16.23 0.23 -13.54
C MET A 171 16.84 -1.16 -13.46
N THR A 172 16.52 -1.89 -12.40
CA THR A 172 16.95 -3.28 -12.22
C THR A 172 15.75 -4.22 -12.30
N ILE A 173 15.76 -5.14 -13.25
CA ILE A 173 14.77 -6.20 -13.40
C ILE A 173 15.42 -7.53 -13.02
N ARG A 174 14.82 -8.26 -12.09
CA ARG A 174 15.33 -9.57 -11.67
C ARG A 174 14.21 -10.48 -11.19
N PRO A 175 14.37 -11.80 -11.24
CA PRO A 175 13.45 -12.73 -10.59
C PRO A 175 13.29 -12.41 -9.10
N ARG A 176 12.09 -12.61 -8.59
CA ARG A 176 11.83 -12.50 -7.16
C ARG A 176 12.63 -13.55 -6.42
N ARG A 177 13.43 -13.10 -5.48
CA ARG A 177 14.12 -13.99 -4.54
C ARG A 177 13.39 -13.93 -3.22
N PRO A 178 12.99 -15.08 -2.64
CA PRO A 178 12.53 -15.12 -1.26
C PRO A 178 13.62 -14.55 -0.37
N ASP A 179 13.26 -13.62 0.48
CA ASP A 179 14.18 -13.00 1.43
C ASP A 179 13.47 -12.84 2.77
N PHE A 180 14.17 -13.13 3.84
CA PHE A 180 13.72 -12.88 5.20
C PHE A 180 14.83 -12.23 6.02
N LYS A 181 14.44 -11.37 6.93
CA LYS A 181 15.34 -10.80 7.92
C LYS A 181 14.90 -11.27 9.29
N LEU A 182 15.78 -11.96 9.99
CA LEU A 182 15.60 -12.23 11.41
C LEU A 182 16.02 -10.98 12.18
N THR A 183 15.14 -10.49 13.01
CA THR A 183 15.44 -9.41 13.94
C THR A 183 15.04 -9.92 15.33
N ILE A 184 15.99 -9.97 16.22
CA ILE A 184 15.69 -10.16 17.63
C ILE A 184 15.07 -8.84 18.09
N GLY A 185 13.75 -8.86 18.24
CA GLY A 185 12.99 -7.75 18.82
C GLY A 185 12.75 -8.06 20.27
N GLY A 186 13.25 -7.22 21.12
CA GLY A 186 13.06 -7.27 22.55
C GLY A 186 14.04 -6.31 23.18
N PHE A 187 13.65 -5.67 24.25
CA PHE A 187 14.59 -5.08 25.16
C PHE A 187 15.63 -6.14 25.49
N ALA A 188 16.88 -5.76 25.50
CA ALA A 188 18.03 -6.62 25.71
C ALA A 188 17.95 -7.36 27.06
N ASP A 189 17.10 -8.34 27.09
CA ASP A 189 16.97 -9.19 28.26
C ASP A 189 17.75 -10.44 28.00
N GLY A 190 18.99 -10.36 28.52
CA GLY A 190 19.78 -11.48 28.89
C GLY A 190 19.68 -12.71 28.02
N VAL A 191 20.52 -12.79 26.98
CA VAL A 191 20.94 -14.13 26.54
C VAL A 191 21.56 -14.79 27.77
N PRO A 192 20.97 -15.87 28.31
CA PRO A 192 21.63 -16.62 29.38
C PRO A 192 23.01 -17.06 28.87
N LYS A 193 24.04 -16.78 29.67
CA LYS A 193 25.38 -17.25 29.39
C LYS A 193 25.43 -18.76 29.55
#